data_797df12f1b32d57a9f47cce6617b0f6c
#
_entry.id   797df12f1b32d57a9f47cce6617b0f6c
#
_cell.length_a   1.000
_cell.length_b   1.000
_cell.length_c   1.000
_cell.angle_alpha   90.00
_cell.angle_beta   90.00
_cell.angle_gamma   90.00
#
_symmetry.space_group_name_H-M   'P 1'
#
loop_
_entity.id
_entity.type
_entity.pdbx_description
1 polymer ?
#
loop_
_entity_poly.entity_id
_entity_poly.type
_entity_poly.pdbx_seq_one_letter_code
_entity_poly.pdbx_strand_id
1 'polypeptide(L)'
;MMLGLIALSIGFLQSCKNKDPSFAKIYVRSSNDQLVEGAKVIIIGDIENQTKTFPYVDTLLTNSSGFAQFNMESYFATATEDNPVGVFDIIIKKGVDYGEAAGFRVRIHNTSVKTVSFNP
;
A
#
# COMPACT_ATOMS: atom_id res chain seq x y z
N MET A 1 -19.20 47.18 -2.99
CA MET A 1 -17.88 46.95 -2.39
C MET A 1 -17.71 45.62 -1.71
N MET A 2 -18.74 44.83 -1.46
CA MET A 2 -18.63 43.51 -0.83
C MET A 2 -18.59 42.35 -1.82
N LEU A 3 -18.51 42.60 -3.09
CA LEU A 3 -18.54 41.57 -4.14
C LEU A 3 -17.24 40.79 -4.28
N GLY A 4 -16.12 41.31 -3.78
CA GLY A 4 -14.83 40.64 -3.88
C GLY A 4 -14.62 39.47 -2.88
N LEU A 5 -15.40 39.43 -1.80
CA LEU A 5 -15.30 38.41 -0.77
C LEU A 5 -16.01 37.09 -1.13
N ILE A 6 -17.00 37.17 -1.99
CA ILE A 6 -17.81 36.00 -2.40
C ILE A 6 -17.05 35.14 -3.43
N ALA A 7 -16.19 35.76 -4.26
CA ALA A 7 -15.41 35.01 -5.24
C ALA A 7 -14.30 34.12 -4.66
N LEU A 8 -13.82 34.45 -3.46
CA LEU A 8 -12.77 33.69 -2.82
C LEU A 8 -13.23 32.37 -2.20
N SER A 9 -14.50 32.26 -1.83
CA SER A 9 -15.02 31.03 -1.21
C SER A 9 -15.29 29.92 -2.22
N ILE A 10 -15.41 30.23 -3.49
CA ILE A 10 -15.69 29.25 -4.55
C ILE A 10 -14.43 28.43 -4.91
N GLY A 11 -13.24 29.00 -4.76
CA GLY A 11 -11.99 28.33 -5.08
C GLY A 11 -11.66 27.15 -4.15
N PHE A 12 -12.18 27.12 -2.95
CA PHE A 12 -11.91 26.05 -1.99
C PHE A 12 -12.69 24.78 -2.25
N LEU A 13 -13.78 24.84 -2.99
CA LEU A 13 -14.62 23.67 -3.27
C LEU A 13 -14.01 22.71 -4.28
N GLN A 14 -12.98 23.14 -5.01
CA GLN A 14 -12.31 22.31 -6.02
C GLN A 14 -11.16 21.48 -5.49
N SER A 15 -10.76 21.67 -4.23
CA SER A 15 -9.62 20.99 -3.64
C SER A 15 -9.96 19.67 -2.94
N CYS A 16 -11.21 19.18 -3.07
CA CYS A 16 -11.71 18.02 -2.33
C CYS A 16 -11.41 16.66 -3.00
N LYS A 17 -10.85 16.64 -4.22
CA LYS A 17 -10.52 15.39 -4.89
C LYS A 17 -9.13 14.93 -4.47
N ASN A 18 -9.05 13.79 -3.78
CA ASN A 18 -7.79 13.17 -3.43
C ASN A 18 -7.19 12.51 -4.68
N LYS A 19 -6.04 13.03 -5.11
CA LYS A 19 -5.28 12.50 -6.25
C LYS A 19 -3.89 12.04 -5.83
N ASP A 20 -3.68 11.80 -4.56
CA ASP A 20 -2.41 11.33 -4.06
C ASP A 20 -2.05 9.98 -4.70
N PRO A 21 -0.76 9.68 -4.90
CA PRO A 21 -0.36 8.38 -5.41
C PRO A 21 -0.72 7.27 -4.42
N SER A 22 -0.83 6.05 -4.94
CA SER A 22 -1.19 4.87 -4.16
C SER A 22 0.06 4.08 -3.84
N PHE A 23 0.32 3.81 -2.56
CA PHE A 23 1.49 3.06 -2.09
C PHE A 23 1.07 1.97 -1.11
N ALA A 24 1.83 0.87 -1.15
CA ALA A 24 1.80 -0.17 -0.14
C ALA A 24 3.14 -0.17 0.59
N LYS A 25 3.13 0.15 1.87
CA LYS A 25 4.34 0.25 2.70
C LYS A 25 4.37 -0.90 3.69
N ILE A 26 5.35 -1.77 3.55
CA ILE A 26 5.46 -2.99 4.35
C ILE A 26 6.70 -2.91 5.23
N TYR A 27 6.49 -2.85 6.54
CA TYR A 27 7.56 -2.99 7.52
C TYR A 27 7.80 -4.46 7.82
N VAL A 28 9.07 -4.83 7.93
CA VAL A 28 9.46 -6.19 8.31
C VAL A 28 10.15 -6.16 9.66
N ARG A 29 9.69 -7.01 10.57
CA ARG A 29 10.26 -7.16 11.90
C ARG A 29 10.75 -8.58 12.12
N SER A 30 11.84 -8.70 12.88
CA SER A 30 12.33 -10.00 13.32
C SER A 30 11.38 -10.58 14.38
N SER A 31 11.60 -11.85 14.75
CA SER A 31 10.86 -12.48 15.86
C SER A 31 11.08 -11.76 17.19
N ASN A 32 12.16 -10.98 17.31
CA ASN A 32 12.46 -10.13 18.48
C ASN A 32 11.90 -8.71 18.34
N ASP A 33 11.02 -8.47 17.37
CA ASP A 33 10.36 -7.18 17.14
C ASP A 33 11.31 -6.04 16.75
N GLN A 34 12.40 -6.35 16.05
CA GLN A 34 13.35 -5.37 15.52
C GLN A 34 13.14 -5.18 14.02
N LEU A 35 13.31 -3.97 13.52
CA LEU A 35 13.24 -3.68 12.10
C LEU A 35 14.35 -4.40 11.34
N VAL A 36 14.04 -4.93 10.16
CA VAL A 36 14.95 -5.75 9.36
C VAL A 36 15.22 -5.09 8.02
N GLU A 37 16.49 -4.79 7.74
CA GLU A 37 16.96 -4.33 6.44
C GLU A 37 17.30 -5.52 5.55
N GLY A 38 17.06 -5.38 4.24
CA GLY A 38 17.45 -6.40 3.26
C GLY A 38 16.56 -7.63 3.23
N ALA A 39 15.39 -7.57 3.84
CA ALA A 39 14.41 -8.64 3.73
C ALA A 39 13.68 -8.54 2.40
N LYS A 40 13.48 -9.70 1.75
CA LYS A 40 12.67 -9.76 0.54
C LYS A 40 11.20 -9.68 0.91
N VAL A 41 10.47 -8.77 0.30
CA VAL A 41 9.03 -8.58 0.47
C VAL A 41 8.35 -8.85 -0.86
N ILE A 42 7.41 -9.78 -0.88
CA ILE A 42 6.65 -10.15 -2.07
C ILE A 42 5.19 -9.78 -1.78
N ILE A 43 4.60 -8.97 -2.65
CA ILE A 43 3.18 -8.61 -2.59
C ILE A 43 2.44 -9.32 -3.72
N ILE A 44 1.36 -10.01 -3.38
CA ILE A 44 0.62 -10.86 -4.32
C ILE A 44 -0.86 -10.52 -4.22
N GLY A 45 -1.49 -10.23 -5.38
CA GLY A 45 -2.93 -9.96 -5.42
C GLY A 45 -3.73 -11.21 -5.06
N ASP A 46 -4.62 -11.08 -4.08
CA ASP A 46 -5.53 -12.16 -3.66
C ASP A 46 -6.77 -12.15 -4.55
N ILE A 47 -6.69 -12.88 -5.65
CA ILE A 47 -7.76 -12.92 -6.66
C ILE A 47 -8.97 -13.74 -6.23
N GLU A 48 -8.85 -14.53 -5.17
CA GLU A 48 -9.96 -15.36 -4.62
C GLU A 48 -10.82 -14.59 -3.62
N ASN A 49 -10.41 -13.39 -3.27
CA ASN A 49 -11.13 -12.55 -2.32
C ASN A 49 -12.45 -12.04 -2.91
N GLN A 50 -13.43 -11.73 -2.03
CA GLN A 50 -14.71 -11.18 -2.44
C GLN A 50 -14.60 -9.78 -3.06
N THR A 51 -13.56 -9.02 -2.74
CA THR A 51 -13.26 -7.78 -3.44
C THR A 51 -12.62 -8.14 -4.78
N LYS A 52 -12.97 -7.41 -5.83
CA LYS A 52 -12.39 -7.66 -7.16
C LYS A 52 -10.93 -7.22 -7.18
N THR A 53 -10.04 -8.12 -6.81
CA THR A 53 -8.60 -7.89 -6.86
C THR A 53 -8.06 -8.48 -8.15
N PHE A 54 -7.24 -7.72 -8.87
CA PHE A 54 -6.61 -8.17 -10.11
C PHE A 54 -5.32 -8.94 -9.81
N PRO A 55 -4.91 -9.86 -10.72
CA PRO A 55 -3.62 -10.52 -10.57
C PRO A 55 -2.48 -9.49 -10.51
N TYR A 56 -1.61 -9.64 -9.53
CA TYR A 56 -0.47 -8.74 -9.34
C TYR A 56 0.59 -9.42 -8.48
N VAL A 57 1.85 -9.27 -8.87
CA VAL A 57 3.01 -9.72 -8.08
C VAL A 57 4.12 -8.70 -8.23
N ASP A 58 4.71 -8.31 -7.12
CA ASP A 58 5.90 -7.47 -7.12
C ASP A 58 6.80 -7.84 -5.94
N THR A 59 8.09 -7.56 -6.06
CA THR A 59 9.08 -7.92 -5.05
C THR A 59 10.06 -6.77 -4.85
N LEU A 60 10.29 -6.40 -3.59
CA LEU A 60 11.27 -5.40 -3.18
C LEU A 60 12.03 -5.90 -1.96
N LEU A 61 13.20 -5.32 -1.72
CA LEU A 61 13.94 -5.50 -0.48
C LEU A 61 13.63 -4.35 0.47
N THR A 62 13.61 -4.63 1.78
CA THR A 62 13.47 -3.58 2.78
C THR A 62 14.72 -2.71 2.82
N ASN A 63 14.51 -1.42 3.08
CA ASN A 63 15.57 -0.42 3.21
C ASN A 63 16.16 -0.41 4.64
N SER A 64 17.06 0.54 4.91
CA SER A 64 17.69 0.69 6.22
C SER A 64 16.69 1.05 7.34
N SER A 65 15.52 1.53 6.99
CA SER A 65 14.44 1.81 7.95
C SER A 65 13.50 0.61 8.14
N GLY A 66 13.80 -0.51 7.50
CA GLY A 66 13.06 -1.76 7.68
C GLY A 66 11.75 -1.85 6.92
N PHE A 67 11.57 -1.07 5.85
CA PHE A 67 10.35 -1.17 5.04
C PHE A 67 10.63 -1.24 3.55
N ALA A 68 9.70 -1.85 2.82
CA ALA A 68 9.62 -1.80 1.37
C ALA A 68 8.37 -1.02 0.99
N GLN A 69 8.50 -0.08 0.07
CA GLN A 69 7.37 0.72 -0.39
C GLN A 69 7.11 0.45 -1.86
N PHE A 70 5.95 -0.14 -2.14
CA PHE A 70 5.50 -0.46 -3.49
C PHE A 70 4.67 0.69 -4.05
N ASN A 71 5.01 1.11 -5.25
CA ASN A 71 4.17 2.04 -6.01
C ASN A 71 3.05 1.24 -6.67
N MET A 72 1.82 1.47 -6.25
CA MET A 72 0.66 0.72 -6.71
C MET A 72 -0.09 1.39 -7.86
N GLU A 73 0.51 2.43 -8.47
CA GLU A 73 -0.15 3.15 -9.56
C GLU A 73 -0.43 2.25 -10.77
N SER A 74 0.51 1.34 -11.11
CA SER A 74 0.30 0.41 -12.22
C SER A 74 -0.84 -0.58 -11.94
N TYR A 75 -0.99 -1.00 -10.70
CA TYR A 75 -2.11 -1.85 -10.30
C TYR A 75 -3.44 -1.10 -10.47
N PHE A 76 -3.54 0.10 -9.92
CA PHE A 76 -4.78 0.86 -9.95
C PHE A 76 -5.08 1.51 -11.31
N ALA A 77 -4.09 1.54 -12.22
CA ALA A 77 -4.34 1.99 -13.60
C ALA A 77 -5.27 1.02 -14.35
N THR A 78 -5.28 -0.26 -13.97
CA THR A 78 -6.20 -1.26 -14.52
C THR A 78 -7.50 -1.35 -13.74
N ALA A 79 -7.54 -0.75 -12.54
CA ALA A 79 -8.73 -0.73 -11.71
C ALA A 79 -9.66 0.41 -12.15
N THR A 80 -10.95 0.13 -12.18
CA THR A 80 -11.96 1.16 -12.42
C THR A 80 -12.30 1.87 -11.11
N GLU A 81 -13.03 2.98 -11.17
CA GLU A 81 -13.50 3.67 -9.98
C GLU A 81 -14.35 2.77 -9.06
N ASP A 82 -14.89 1.69 -9.61
CA ASP A 82 -15.67 0.71 -8.85
C ASP A 82 -14.82 -0.20 -7.99
N ASN A 83 -13.48 -0.15 -8.13
CA ASN A 83 -12.55 -1.00 -7.39
C ASN A 83 -11.43 -0.18 -6.72
N PRO A 84 -11.77 0.65 -5.72
CA PRO A 84 -10.77 1.51 -5.07
C PRO A 84 -9.88 0.77 -4.07
N VAL A 85 -10.09 -0.53 -3.84
CA VAL A 85 -9.33 -1.31 -2.86
C VAL A 85 -8.90 -2.62 -3.50
N GLY A 86 -7.60 -2.97 -3.35
CA GLY A 86 -7.08 -4.29 -3.65
C GLY A 86 -6.72 -5.03 -2.38
N VAL A 87 -6.83 -6.34 -2.38
CA VAL A 87 -6.45 -7.19 -1.25
C VAL A 87 -5.25 -8.03 -1.65
N PHE A 88 -4.24 -8.08 -0.80
CA PHE A 88 -2.96 -8.68 -1.11
C PHE A 88 -2.48 -9.60 0.00
N ASP A 89 -1.75 -10.63 -0.40
CA ASP A 89 -0.96 -11.44 0.51
C ASP A 89 0.48 -10.95 0.49
N ILE A 90 1.12 -10.97 1.65
CA ILE A 90 2.51 -10.55 1.80
C ILE A 90 3.33 -11.74 2.24
N ILE A 91 4.44 -11.99 1.55
CA ILE A 91 5.43 -12.99 1.94
C ILE A 91 6.75 -12.27 2.19
N ILE A 92 7.38 -12.56 3.32
CA ILE A 92 8.70 -12.01 3.65
C ILE A 92 9.71 -13.13 3.85
N LYS A 93 10.94 -12.91 3.37
CA LYS A 93 12.03 -13.88 3.47
C LYS A 93 13.35 -13.18 3.70
N LYS A 94 14.17 -13.75 4.56
CA LYS A 94 15.59 -13.37 4.69
C LYS A 94 16.39 -14.58 5.16
N GLY A 95 17.24 -15.13 4.30
CA GLY A 95 17.93 -16.37 4.59
C GLY A 95 16.96 -17.51 4.85
N VAL A 96 16.99 -18.09 6.04
CA VAL A 96 16.07 -19.16 6.45
C VAL A 96 14.80 -18.61 7.11
N ASP A 97 14.76 -17.32 7.40
CA ASP A 97 13.63 -16.71 8.07
C ASP A 97 12.48 -16.46 7.08
N TYR A 98 11.27 -16.68 7.55
CA TYR A 98 10.06 -16.60 6.72
C TYR A 98 8.90 -16.04 7.53
N GLY A 99 8.05 -15.28 6.87
CA GLY A 99 6.82 -14.80 7.45
C GLY A 99 5.80 -14.50 6.36
N GLU A 100 4.55 -14.39 6.75
CA GLU A 100 3.48 -14.05 5.81
C GLU A 100 2.33 -13.33 6.51
N ALA A 101 1.57 -12.58 5.73
CA ALA A 101 0.33 -11.96 6.18
C ALA A 101 -0.66 -12.00 5.02
N ALA A 102 -1.92 -12.32 5.32
CA ALA A 102 -3.00 -12.35 4.34
C ALA A 102 -3.96 -11.20 4.56
N GLY A 103 -4.71 -10.85 3.53
CA GLY A 103 -5.81 -9.90 3.65
C GLY A 103 -5.38 -8.46 3.83
N PHE A 104 -4.20 -8.07 3.35
CA PHE A 104 -3.76 -6.69 3.41
C PHE A 104 -4.50 -5.85 2.37
N ARG A 105 -5.21 -4.84 2.83
CA ARG A 105 -5.99 -3.95 1.97
C ARG A 105 -5.17 -2.73 1.58
N VAL A 106 -5.03 -2.51 0.27
CA VAL A 106 -4.40 -1.32 -0.28
C VAL A 106 -5.47 -0.47 -0.94
N ARG A 107 -5.55 0.78 -0.52
CA ARG A 107 -6.57 1.71 -1.02
C ARG A 107 -5.97 2.68 -2.01
N ILE A 108 -6.69 2.96 -3.09
CA ILE A 108 -6.30 3.96 -4.08
C ILE A 108 -6.12 5.34 -3.42
N HIS A 109 -5.13 6.08 -3.88
CA HIS A 109 -4.81 7.44 -3.41
C HIS A 109 -4.41 7.52 -1.92
N ASN A 110 -3.93 6.42 -1.36
CA ASN A 110 -3.46 6.36 0.02
C ASN A 110 -2.15 5.58 0.11
N THR A 111 -1.43 5.81 1.19
CA THR A 111 -0.35 4.93 1.61
C THR A 111 -0.91 3.94 2.62
N SER A 112 -1.04 2.69 2.21
CA SER A 112 -1.52 1.62 3.09
C SER A 112 -0.32 0.95 3.75
N VAL A 113 -0.36 0.76 5.05
CA VAL A 113 0.79 0.31 5.85
C VAL A 113 0.47 -1.03 6.53
N LYS A 114 1.44 -1.94 6.46
CA LYS A 114 1.36 -3.23 7.14
C LYS A 114 2.71 -3.58 7.73
N THR A 115 2.70 -4.15 8.93
CA THR A 115 3.89 -4.72 9.56
C THR A 115 3.78 -6.24 9.55
N VAL A 116 4.81 -6.91 9.06
CA VAL A 116 4.88 -8.37 8.99
C VAL A 116 6.12 -8.82 9.76
N SER A 117 5.97 -9.82 10.61
CA SER A 117 7.06 -10.34 11.41
C SER A 117 7.46 -11.73 10.93
N PHE A 118 8.76 -12.05 11.04
CA PHE A 118 9.23 -13.41 10.80
C PHE A 118 8.69 -14.34 11.86
N ASN A 119 8.40 -15.56 11.45
CA ASN A 119 8.02 -16.63 12.38
C ASN A 119 9.20 -16.95 13.32
N PRO A 120 8.94 -17.21 14.61
CA PRO A 120 9.99 -17.56 15.55
C PRO A 120 10.65 -18.91 15.26
#